data_31e700981a56f964cb25ae7a536835a0
#
_entry.id   31e700981a56f964cb25ae7a536835a0
#
_cell.length_a   1.000
_cell.length_b   1.000
_cell.length_c   1.000
_cell.angle_alpha   90.00
_cell.angle_beta   90.00
_cell.angle_gamma   90.00
#
_symmetry.space_group_name_H-M   'P 1'
#
loop_
_entity.id
_entity.type
_entity.pdbx_description
1 polymer ?
#
loop_
_entity_poly.entity_id
_entity_poly.type
_entity_poly.pdbx_seq_one_letter_code
_entity_poly.pdbx_strand_id
1 'polypeptide(L)'
;MSRVHDALRKARAGGAESPAPDAPAGMATHAEVPPSAALADLLGKVQTVPFSPAPDASLLDPSRPGEAPAEEFRSLRTRLNHIQSLQPIHSLVITSPSPAEGKSFTAANLAIAQAQLEGNFTLLADFDFRRPVIHTLFQQPRSPGITDYLQGKVPLEAIIRRLEGTNLFIMTAGEAVLNPLELLNLPEAKHLIDGLPSLFNWVIIDTPPLLFAADANLLSTMAHALLLVVRIGTTTIDSVTRAIGSLCQNNILGIVVNAAQKSELYSKYTYYHSYYAAPES
;
A
#
# COMPACT_ATOMS: atom_id res chain seq x y z
N MET A 1 45.28 -15.14 16.01
CA MET A 1 44.21 -16.16 16.20
C MET A 1 43.06 -15.49 16.95
N SER A 2 41.89 -15.49 16.37
CA SER A 2 40.80 -14.55 16.66
C SER A 2 39.95 -15.00 17.86
N ARG A 3 39.67 -14.08 18.78
CA ARG A 3 38.78 -14.25 19.94
C ARG A 3 37.35 -14.72 19.62
N VAL A 4 36.96 -14.66 18.34
CA VAL A 4 35.67 -15.13 17.84
C VAL A 4 35.61 -16.67 17.76
N HIS A 5 36.76 -17.33 17.53
CA HIS A 5 36.82 -18.81 17.43
C HIS A 5 36.68 -19.48 18.82
N ASP A 6 37.17 -18.81 19.89
CA ASP A 6 37.06 -19.31 21.25
C ASP A 6 35.62 -19.14 21.83
N ALA A 7 34.87 -18.11 21.40
CA ALA A 7 33.51 -17.89 21.80
C ALA A 7 32.57 -18.96 21.19
N LEU A 8 32.79 -19.35 19.90
CA LEU A 8 32.01 -20.40 19.22
C LEU A 8 32.32 -21.81 19.80
N ARG A 9 33.51 -22.05 20.31
CA ARG A 9 33.86 -23.34 20.95
C ARG A 9 33.21 -23.49 22.34
N LYS A 10 33.08 -22.40 23.09
CA LYS A 10 32.38 -22.41 24.40
C LYS A 10 30.87 -22.59 24.26
N ALA A 11 30.25 -22.10 23.22
CA ALA A 11 28.83 -22.28 22.97
C ALA A 11 28.44 -23.73 22.57
N ARG A 12 29.42 -24.53 22.07
CA ARG A 12 29.19 -25.95 21.70
C ARG A 12 29.40 -26.94 22.84
N ALA A 13 29.99 -26.54 23.96
CA ALA A 13 30.34 -27.45 25.07
C ALA A 13 29.30 -27.49 26.21
N GLY A 14 28.17 -26.78 26.09
CA GLY A 14 27.07 -26.80 27.05
C GLY A 14 25.87 -27.59 26.50
N GLY A 15 26.07 -28.88 26.25
CA GLY A 15 24.99 -29.75 25.80
C GLY A 15 24.04 -30.11 26.96
N ALA A 16 22.82 -29.58 26.88
CA ALA A 16 21.66 -30.21 27.54
C ALA A 16 20.82 -30.85 26.44
N GLU A 17 20.51 -32.14 26.63
CA GLU A 17 19.69 -32.95 25.73
C GLU A 17 18.33 -32.27 25.49
N SER A 18 18.04 -31.95 24.23
CA SER A 18 16.68 -31.60 23.80
C SER A 18 15.90 -32.88 23.49
N PRO A 19 14.65 -33.01 23.91
CA PRO A 19 13.77 -34.11 23.49
C PRO A 19 13.50 -34.01 21.97
N ALA A 20 13.26 -35.16 21.36
CA ALA A 20 12.98 -35.35 19.95
C ALA A 20 11.84 -34.44 19.44
N PRO A 21 11.87 -33.97 18.20
CA PRO A 21 10.78 -33.17 17.67
C PRO A 21 9.56 -34.07 17.45
N ASP A 22 8.47 -33.70 18.12
CA ASP A 22 7.14 -34.20 17.84
C ASP A 22 6.71 -33.86 16.40
N ALA A 23 5.90 -34.73 15.82
CA ALA A 23 5.39 -34.67 14.46
C ALA A 23 4.75 -33.29 14.14
N PRO A 24 4.71 -32.87 12.86
CA PRO A 24 4.19 -31.56 12.48
C PRO A 24 2.72 -31.45 12.91
N ALA A 25 2.46 -30.57 13.88
CA ALA A 25 1.13 -30.15 14.23
C ALA A 25 0.45 -29.58 12.98
N GLY A 26 -0.78 -30.04 12.74
CA GLY A 26 -1.56 -29.72 11.57
C GLY A 26 -1.58 -28.25 11.25
N MET A 27 -1.64 -27.95 9.95
CA MET A 27 -1.91 -26.62 9.40
C MET A 27 -3.01 -25.98 10.23
N ALA A 28 -2.65 -24.95 10.98
CA ALA A 28 -3.62 -24.11 11.64
C ALA A 28 -4.51 -23.52 10.55
N THR A 29 -5.72 -23.99 10.45
CA THR A 29 -6.79 -23.33 9.72
C THR A 29 -6.86 -21.93 10.31
N HIS A 30 -6.51 -20.91 9.52
CA HIS A 30 -6.73 -19.53 9.89
C HIS A 30 -8.22 -19.39 10.17
N ALA A 31 -8.57 -19.26 11.44
CA ALA A 31 -9.94 -18.93 11.83
C ALA A 31 -10.26 -17.59 11.18
N GLU A 32 -11.31 -17.54 10.35
CA GLU A 32 -11.86 -16.30 9.82
C GLU A 32 -12.10 -15.38 11.03
N VAL A 33 -11.36 -14.27 11.08
CA VAL A 33 -11.65 -13.21 12.04
C VAL A 33 -12.92 -12.56 11.52
N PRO A 34 -14.07 -12.70 12.21
CA PRO A 34 -15.30 -12.11 11.72
C PRO A 34 -15.13 -10.60 11.62
N PRO A 35 -15.69 -9.97 10.57
CA PRO A 35 -15.62 -8.52 10.43
C PRO A 35 -16.19 -7.87 11.69
N SER A 36 -15.61 -6.73 12.11
CA SER A 36 -16.15 -5.99 13.24
C SER A 36 -17.64 -5.69 13.00
N ALA A 37 -18.45 -5.58 14.06
CA ALA A 37 -19.88 -5.29 13.92
C ALA A 37 -20.13 -4.02 13.08
N ALA A 38 -19.25 -3.02 13.19
CA ALA A 38 -19.30 -1.79 12.40
C ALA A 38 -19.02 -2.04 10.90
N LEU A 39 -18.07 -2.92 10.58
CA LEU A 39 -17.82 -3.32 9.19
C LEU A 39 -18.98 -4.13 8.63
N ALA A 40 -19.56 -5.05 9.41
CA ALA A 40 -20.73 -5.83 8.98
C ALA A 40 -21.94 -4.95 8.66
N ASP A 41 -22.20 -3.92 9.48
CA ASP A 41 -23.25 -2.94 9.22
C ASP A 41 -22.96 -2.11 7.96
N LEU A 42 -21.73 -1.66 7.77
CA LEU A 42 -21.29 -0.98 6.55
C LEU A 42 -21.45 -1.87 5.31
N LEU A 43 -21.00 -3.13 5.38
CA LEU A 43 -21.09 -4.09 4.26
C LEU A 43 -22.53 -4.32 3.79
N GLY A 44 -23.51 -4.21 4.70
CA GLY A 44 -24.93 -4.30 4.38
C GLY A 44 -25.48 -3.07 3.62
N LYS A 45 -24.78 -1.94 3.63
CA LYS A 45 -25.24 -0.67 3.08
C LYS A 45 -24.47 -0.21 1.84
N VAL A 46 -23.24 -0.68 1.64
CA VAL A 46 -22.41 -0.28 0.50
C VAL A 46 -22.83 -0.95 -0.80
N GLN A 47 -22.76 -0.21 -1.89
CA GLN A 47 -23.03 -0.74 -3.22
C GLN A 47 -21.93 -1.72 -3.65
N THR A 48 -22.33 -2.90 -4.11
CA THR A 48 -21.43 -3.82 -4.83
C THR A 48 -21.43 -3.49 -6.31
N VAL A 49 -20.24 -3.35 -6.91
CA VAL A 49 -20.04 -2.99 -8.31
C VAL A 49 -19.13 -4.01 -8.98
N PRO A 50 -19.22 -4.22 -10.31
CA PRO A 50 -18.35 -5.16 -11.02
C PRO A 50 -16.87 -4.79 -10.87
N PHE A 51 -16.01 -5.80 -10.70
CA PHE A 51 -14.56 -5.63 -10.82
C PHE A 51 -14.19 -5.65 -12.31
N SER A 52 -14.09 -4.48 -12.90
CA SER A 52 -13.82 -4.30 -14.32
C SER A 52 -12.69 -3.28 -14.50
N PRO A 53 -11.42 -3.68 -14.34
CA PRO A 53 -10.29 -2.79 -14.55
C PRO A 53 -10.20 -2.37 -16.01
N ALA A 54 -9.77 -1.13 -16.27
CA ALA A 54 -9.53 -0.65 -17.62
C ALA A 54 -8.40 -1.49 -18.27
N PRO A 55 -8.57 -1.93 -19.54
CA PRO A 55 -7.63 -2.85 -20.18
C PRO A 55 -6.18 -2.34 -20.26
N ASP A 56 -6.01 -1.03 -20.36
CA ASP A 56 -4.72 -0.34 -20.43
C ASP A 56 -4.15 0.07 -19.07
N ALA A 57 -4.91 -0.15 -18.00
CA ALA A 57 -4.52 0.25 -16.64
C ALA A 57 -3.37 -0.57 -16.06
N SER A 58 -3.02 -1.71 -16.68
CA SER A 58 -1.99 -2.66 -16.18
C SER A 58 -2.20 -3.04 -14.69
N LEU A 59 -3.46 -3.14 -14.27
CA LEU A 59 -3.80 -3.57 -12.92
C LEU A 59 -3.63 -5.09 -12.79
N LEU A 60 -3.32 -5.53 -11.56
CA LEU A 60 -3.21 -6.95 -11.24
C LEU A 60 -4.53 -7.65 -11.57
N ASP A 61 -4.42 -8.71 -12.37
CA ASP A 61 -5.52 -9.60 -12.66
C ASP A 61 -5.43 -10.81 -11.72
N PRO A 62 -6.39 -10.99 -10.79
CA PRO A 62 -6.40 -12.15 -9.91
C PRO A 62 -6.43 -13.50 -10.64
N SER A 63 -6.92 -13.53 -11.89
CA SER A 63 -6.96 -14.73 -12.72
C SER A 63 -5.60 -15.09 -13.34
N ARG A 64 -4.62 -14.14 -13.34
CA ARG A 64 -3.29 -14.29 -13.93
C ARG A 64 -2.16 -14.05 -12.91
N PRO A 65 -2.07 -14.89 -11.89
CA PRO A 65 -1.20 -14.63 -10.74
C PRO A 65 0.31 -14.64 -11.06
N GLY A 66 0.73 -15.15 -12.21
CA GLY A 66 2.14 -15.22 -12.61
C GLY A 66 2.61 -14.08 -13.52
N GLU A 67 1.73 -13.16 -13.93
CA GLU A 67 2.12 -12.06 -14.80
C GLU A 67 2.74 -10.90 -14.00
N ALA A 68 3.79 -10.28 -14.57
CA ALA A 68 4.35 -9.06 -13.97
C ALA A 68 3.30 -7.93 -14.02
N PRO A 69 3.18 -7.10 -12.96
CA PRO A 69 4.06 -6.96 -11.78
C PRO A 69 3.56 -7.70 -10.51
N ALA A 70 2.87 -8.83 -10.65
CA ALA A 70 2.19 -9.50 -9.52
C ALA A 70 3.14 -9.89 -8.38
N GLU A 71 4.33 -10.44 -8.69
CA GLU A 71 5.29 -10.87 -7.67
C GLU A 71 5.91 -9.69 -6.91
N GLU A 72 6.13 -8.58 -7.60
CA GLU A 72 6.65 -7.36 -7.00
C GLU A 72 5.66 -6.81 -5.95
N PHE A 73 4.37 -6.77 -6.28
CA PHE A 73 3.33 -6.33 -5.36
C PHE A 73 3.06 -7.34 -4.24
N ARG A 74 3.18 -8.64 -4.48
CA ARG A 74 3.13 -9.65 -3.42
C ARG A 74 4.28 -9.50 -2.43
N SER A 75 5.47 -9.25 -2.92
CA SER A 75 6.64 -8.99 -2.09
C SER A 75 6.47 -7.73 -1.25
N LEU A 76 5.95 -6.64 -1.85
CA LEU A 76 5.64 -5.41 -1.14
C LEU A 76 4.58 -5.64 -0.07
N ARG A 77 3.47 -6.31 -0.42
CA ARG A 77 2.40 -6.70 0.51
C ARG A 77 2.95 -7.48 1.71
N THR A 78 3.78 -8.48 1.47
CA THR A 78 4.35 -9.32 2.53
C THR A 78 5.19 -8.49 3.51
N ARG A 79 6.01 -7.56 2.99
CA ARG A 79 6.80 -6.65 3.82
C ARG A 79 5.92 -5.71 4.64
N LEU A 80 4.87 -5.14 4.04
CA LEU A 80 3.94 -4.24 4.74
C LEU A 80 3.18 -4.97 5.84
N ASN A 81 2.70 -6.19 5.59
CA ASN A 81 1.99 -6.98 6.59
C ASN A 81 2.93 -7.42 7.73
N HIS A 82 4.19 -7.69 7.43
CA HIS A 82 5.19 -7.92 8.47
C HIS A 82 5.39 -6.68 9.36
N ILE A 83 5.51 -5.49 8.76
CA ILE A 83 5.62 -4.24 9.53
C ILE A 83 4.34 -3.99 10.34
N GLN A 84 3.16 -4.21 9.75
CA GLN A 84 1.87 -4.08 10.44
C GLN A 84 1.76 -5.02 11.66
N SER A 85 2.35 -6.21 11.61
CA SER A 85 2.38 -7.12 12.77
C SER A 85 3.25 -6.62 13.94
N LEU A 86 4.14 -5.67 13.67
CA LEU A 86 5.03 -5.06 14.67
C LEU A 86 4.55 -3.68 15.15
N GLN A 87 3.75 -3.00 14.33
CA GLN A 87 3.27 -1.62 14.58
C GLN A 87 1.82 -1.48 14.08
N PRO A 88 0.95 -0.74 14.78
CA PRO A 88 -0.46 -0.59 14.38
C PRO A 88 -0.62 0.35 13.18
N ILE A 89 -0.16 -0.08 12.01
CA ILE A 89 -0.25 0.67 10.75
C ILE A 89 -1.44 0.14 9.94
N HIS A 90 -2.49 0.94 9.78
CA HIS A 90 -3.69 0.59 9.01
C HIS A 90 -3.98 1.58 7.88
N SER A 91 -3.41 2.80 7.91
CA SER A 91 -3.56 3.79 6.85
C SER A 91 -2.21 4.15 6.25
N LEU A 92 -2.14 4.15 4.91
CA LEU A 92 -0.91 4.30 4.14
C LEU A 92 -1.13 5.29 2.99
N VAL A 93 -0.47 6.43 3.07
CA VAL A 93 -0.40 7.40 1.97
C VAL A 93 0.56 6.92 0.90
N ILE A 94 0.12 6.93 -0.35
CA ILE A 94 0.96 6.70 -1.52
C ILE A 94 1.11 8.03 -2.27
N THR A 95 2.34 8.50 -2.37
CA THR A 95 2.67 9.75 -3.05
C THR A 95 3.95 9.62 -3.86
N SER A 96 4.37 10.69 -4.54
CA SER A 96 5.61 10.74 -5.32
C SER A 96 6.21 12.16 -5.27
N PRO A 97 7.50 12.35 -5.54
CA PRO A 97 8.08 13.68 -5.71
C PRO A 97 7.39 14.48 -6.82
N SER A 98 7.14 13.87 -7.98
CA SER A 98 6.66 14.52 -9.20
C SER A 98 5.47 13.77 -9.83
N PRO A 99 4.73 14.41 -10.75
CA PRO A 99 3.68 13.74 -11.53
C PRO A 99 4.23 12.60 -12.40
N ALA A 100 3.36 11.66 -12.77
CA ALA A 100 3.64 10.54 -13.68
C ALA A 100 4.71 9.53 -13.20
N GLU A 101 5.03 9.49 -11.92
CA GLU A 101 5.96 8.50 -11.33
C GLU A 101 5.30 7.17 -10.99
N GLY A 102 3.96 7.06 -11.10
CA GLY A 102 3.21 5.82 -10.91
C GLY A 102 2.59 5.64 -9.51
N LYS A 103 2.38 6.73 -8.75
CA LYS A 103 1.74 6.70 -7.44
C LYS A 103 0.38 5.98 -7.44
N SER A 104 -0.53 6.40 -8.31
CA SER A 104 -1.89 5.82 -8.40
C SER A 104 -1.89 4.38 -8.91
N PHE A 105 -1.00 4.06 -9.86
CA PHE A 105 -0.74 2.67 -10.28
C PHE A 105 -0.26 1.81 -9.10
N THR A 106 0.69 2.32 -8.31
CA THR A 106 1.20 1.62 -7.13
C THR A 106 0.11 1.46 -6.07
N ALA A 107 -0.68 2.51 -5.81
CA ALA A 107 -1.78 2.47 -4.84
C ALA A 107 -2.85 1.43 -5.24
N ALA A 108 -3.28 1.44 -6.51
CA ALA A 108 -4.29 0.50 -7.01
C ALA A 108 -3.82 -0.95 -6.96
N ASN A 109 -2.62 -1.24 -7.46
CA ASN A 109 -2.08 -2.60 -7.48
C ASN A 109 -1.76 -3.13 -6.06
N LEU A 110 -1.27 -2.28 -5.17
CA LEU A 110 -1.07 -2.66 -3.78
C LEU A 110 -2.41 -2.97 -3.09
N ALA A 111 -3.45 -2.18 -3.35
CA ALA A 111 -4.78 -2.42 -2.81
C ALA A 111 -5.37 -3.75 -3.31
N ILE A 112 -5.24 -4.05 -4.61
CA ILE A 112 -5.63 -5.34 -5.17
C ILE A 112 -4.83 -6.48 -4.50
N ALA A 113 -3.51 -6.33 -4.38
CA ALA A 113 -2.67 -7.35 -3.76
C ALA A 113 -3.02 -7.61 -2.29
N GLN A 114 -3.34 -6.58 -1.52
CA GLN A 114 -3.79 -6.71 -0.12
C GLN A 114 -5.14 -7.43 -0.05
N ALA A 115 -6.09 -7.05 -0.89
CA ALA A 115 -7.44 -7.61 -0.91
C ALA A 115 -7.50 -9.09 -1.37
N GLN A 116 -6.42 -9.63 -1.96
CA GLN A 116 -6.31 -11.06 -2.30
C GLN A 116 -6.15 -11.97 -1.07
N LEU A 117 -5.80 -11.41 0.08
CA LEU A 117 -5.71 -12.18 1.30
C LEU A 117 -7.11 -12.36 1.90
N GLU A 118 -7.39 -13.58 2.35
CA GLU A 118 -8.64 -13.91 3.02
C GLU A 118 -8.82 -13.06 4.29
N GLY A 119 -10.01 -12.54 4.50
CA GLY A 119 -10.33 -11.68 5.65
C GLY A 119 -9.63 -10.32 5.66
N ASN A 120 -8.85 -9.96 4.64
CA ASN A 120 -8.12 -8.69 4.57
C ASN A 120 -8.91 -7.63 3.79
N PHE A 121 -9.86 -7.01 4.45
CA PHE A 121 -10.67 -5.93 3.86
C PHE A 121 -9.81 -4.69 3.64
N THR A 122 -9.68 -4.30 2.37
CA THR A 122 -8.80 -3.21 1.94
C THR A 122 -9.62 -2.11 1.26
N LEU A 123 -9.39 -0.87 1.67
CA LEU A 123 -9.96 0.32 1.03
C LEU A 123 -8.89 1.04 0.23
N LEU A 124 -9.19 1.38 -1.02
CA LEU A 124 -8.44 2.31 -1.85
C LEU A 124 -9.22 3.62 -1.96
N ALA A 125 -8.63 4.72 -1.52
CA ALA A 125 -9.27 6.04 -1.49
C ALA A 125 -8.50 7.05 -2.36
N ASP A 126 -9.20 7.70 -3.29
CA ASP A 126 -8.64 8.71 -4.20
C ASP A 126 -8.73 10.11 -3.60
N PHE A 127 -7.67 10.55 -2.94
CA PHE A 127 -7.52 11.90 -2.39
C PHE A 127 -6.75 12.86 -3.32
N ASP A 128 -6.42 12.43 -4.55
CA ASP A 128 -5.92 13.34 -5.57
C ASP A 128 -7.08 14.09 -6.24
N PHE A 129 -7.69 15.03 -5.52
CA PHE A 129 -8.82 15.82 -6.03
C PHE A 129 -8.46 16.70 -7.23
N ARG A 130 -7.15 16.91 -7.47
CA ARG A 130 -6.64 17.71 -8.60
C ARG A 130 -6.63 16.92 -9.89
N ARG A 131 -6.15 15.67 -9.85
CA ARG A 131 -6.03 14.77 -11.00
C ARG A 131 -6.44 13.34 -10.62
N PRO A 132 -7.71 13.14 -10.23
CA PRO A 132 -8.16 11.83 -9.80
C PRO A 132 -8.16 10.84 -10.96
N VAL A 133 -7.73 9.61 -10.71
CA VAL A 133 -7.63 8.57 -11.75
C VAL A 133 -8.21 7.21 -11.31
N ILE A 134 -8.45 7.00 -10.02
CA ILE A 134 -8.94 5.70 -9.51
C ILE A 134 -10.27 5.32 -10.16
N HIS A 135 -11.18 6.28 -10.32
CA HIS A 135 -12.46 6.04 -11.00
C HIS A 135 -12.27 5.55 -12.44
N THR A 136 -11.29 6.05 -13.16
CA THR A 136 -10.97 5.60 -14.54
C THR A 136 -10.32 4.22 -14.52
N LEU A 137 -9.36 3.96 -13.62
CA LEU A 137 -8.68 2.66 -13.52
C LEU A 137 -9.65 1.51 -13.28
N PHE A 138 -10.69 1.73 -12.48
CA PHE A 138 -11.69 0.72 -12.14
C PHE A 138 -13.01 0.88 -12.93
N GLN A 139 -13.06 1.77 -13.92
CA GLN A 139 -14.25 2.06 -14.74
C GLN A 139 -15.51 2.35 -13.88
N GLN A 140 -15.33 3.13 -12.83
CA GLN A 140 -16.41 3.51 -11.93
C GLN A 140 -16.77 4.99 -12.07
N PRO A 141 -18.02 5.38 -11.73
CA PRO A 141 -18.40 6.78 -11.67
C PRO A 141 -17.49 7.56 -10.71
N ARG A 142 -17.09 8.77 -11.12
CA ARG A 142 -16.28 9.66 -10.29
C ARG A 142 -17.06 10.16 -9.07
N SER A 143 -18.36 10.49 -9.24
CA SER A 143 -19.29 10.94 -8.20
C SER A 143 -20.43 9.93 -8.05
N PRO A 144 -21.02 9.76 -6.84
CA PRO A 144 -20.59 10.39 -5.59
C PRO A 144 -19.24 9.84 -5.09
N GLY A 145 -18.45 10.71 -4.45
CA GLY A 145 -17.14 10.39 -3.93
C GLY A 145 -16.78 11.25 -2.72
N ILE A 146 -15.49 11.25 -2.38
CA ILE A 146 -14.98 11.87 -1.13
C ILE A 146 -15.35 13.36 -1.05
N THR A 147 -15.19 14.12 -2.13
CA THR A 147 -15.54 15.56 -2.12
C THR A 147 -17.02 15.80 -1.86
N ASP A 148 -17.90 14.91 -2.36
CA ASP A 148 -19.34 15.02 -2.15
C ASP A 148 -19.71 14.76 -0.69
N TYR A 149 -19.06 13.79 -0.05
CA TYR A 149 -19.21 13.50 1.37
C TYR A 149 -18.70 14.65 2.24
N LEU A 150 -17.49 15.15 1.97
CA LEU A 150 -16.90 16.26 2.75
C LEU A 150 -17.70 17.56 2.64
N GLN A 151 -18.47 17.73 1.57
CA GLN A 151 -19.41 18.83 1.39
C GLN A 151 -20.80 18.57 2.04
N GLY A 152 -20.97 17.42 2.71
CA GLY A 152 -22.25 17.04 3.34
C GLY A 152 -23.39 16.69 2.37
N LYS A 153 -23.07 16.43 1.09
CA LYS A 153 -24.09 16.12 0.07
C LYS A 153 -24.63 14.70 0.17
N VAL A 154 -23.80 13.77 0.61
CA VAL A 154 -24.12 12.33 0.67
C VAL A 154 -23.52 11.69 1.93
N PRO A 155 -24.10 10.59 2.44
CA PRO A 155 -23.54 9.87 3.58
C PRO A 155 -22.35 9.00 3.17
N LEU A 156 -21.58 8.52 4.16
CA LEU A 156 -20.34 7.75 3.96
C LEU A 156 -20.54 6.48 3.11
N GLU A 157 -21.58 5.73 3.41
CA GLU A 157 -21.91 4.50 2.69
C GLU A 157 -22.19 4.71 1.20
N ALA A 158 -22.61 5.89 0.79
CA ALA A 158 -22.88 6.20 -0.63
C ALA A 158 -21.60 6.41 -1.46
N ILE A 159 -20.45 6.68 -0.81
CA ILE A 159 -19.19 6.93 -1.50
C ILE A 159 -18.25 5.73 -1.49
N ILE A 160 -18.55 4.70 -0.70
CA ILE A 160 -17.80 3.45 -0.65
C ILE A 160 -18.44 2.45 -1.60
N ARG A 161 -17.66 1.81 -2.46
CA ARG A 161 -18.11 0.73 -3.36
C ARG A 161 -17.29 -0.51 -3.12
N ARG A 162 -17.95 -1.67 -2.95
CA ARG A 162 -17.28 -2.97 -2.89
C ARG A 162 -17.11 -3.52 -4.30
N LEU A 163 -15.92 -3.97 -4.64
CA LEU A 163 -15.70 -4.66 -5.92
C LEU A 163 -16.13 -6.13 -5.80
N GLU A 164 -17.00 -6.57 -6.70
CA GLU A 164 -17.62 -7.88 -6.70
C GLU A 164 -16.57 -9.01 -6.69
N GLY A 165 -16.80 -10.03 -5.87
CA GLY A 165 -15.91 -11.19 -5.76
C GLY A 165 -14.58 -10.92 -5.06
N THR A 166 -14.41 -9.73 -4.43
CA THR A 166 -13.15 -9.34 -3.78
C THR A 166 -13.37 -8.79 -2.36
N ASN A 167 -12.25 -8.63 -1.62
CA ASN A 167 -12.21 -7.86 -0.37
C ASN A 167 -11.77 -6.41 -0.59
N LEU A 168 -11.81 -5.92 -1.84
CA LEU A 168 -11.41 -4.56 -2.20
C LEU A 168 -12.62 -3.63 -2.22
N PHE A 169 -12.44 -2.49 -1.58
CA PHE A 169 -13.37 -1.37 -1.57
C PHE A 169 -12.69 -0.16 -2.19
N ILE A 170 -13.45 0.68 -2.86
CA ILE A 170 -12.93 1.91 -3.45
C ILE A 170 -13.77 3.11 -3.04
N MET A 171 -13.10 4.23 -2.83
CA MET A 171 -13.68 5.57 -2.72
C MET A 171 -13.09 6.44 -3.82
N THR A 172 -13.92 6.91 -4.73
CA THR A 172 -13.51 7.83 -5.80
C THR A 172 -13.45 9.26 -5.28
N ALA A 173 -12.75 10.14 -5.98
CA ALA A 173 -12.54 11.52 -5.54
C ALA A 173 -13.82 12.35 -5.39
N GLY A 174 -14.84 12.09 -6.20
CA GLY A 174 -16.09 12.87 -6.21
C GLY A 174 -16.05 14.03 -7.22
N GLU A 175 -16.98 14.97 -7.11
CA GLU A 175 -17.04 16.14 -7.98
C GLU A 175 -15.77 17.01 -7.90
N ALA A 176 -15.48 17.72 -8.99
CA ALA A 176 -14.36 18.65 -9.02
C ALA A 176 -14.60 19.82 -8.07
N VAL A 177 -13.57 20.17 -7.30
CA VAL A 177 -13.61 21.29 -6.35
C VAL A 177 -12.56 22.33 -6.70
N LEU A 178 -12.86 23.60 -6.44
CA LEU A 178 -11.95 24.71 -6.73
C LEU A 178 -10.74 24.71 -5.78
N ASN A 179 -10.99 24.45 -4.50
CA ASN A 179 -9.99 24.56 -3.42
C ASN A 179 -9.84 23.21 -2.68
N PRO A 180 -9.12 22.22 -3.24
CA PRO A 180 -8.94 20.90 -2.61
C PRO A 180 -8.35 20.98 -1.19
N LEU A 181 -7.35 21.85 -0.99
CA LEU A 181 -6.67 21.98 0.30
C LEU A 181 -7.60 22.50 1.41
N GLU A 182 -8.50 23.43 1.08
CA GLU A 182 -9.48 23.93 2.06
C GLU A 182 -10.43 22.81 2.49
N LEU A 183 -10.88 21.98 1.55
CA LEU A 183 -11.74 20.85 1.83
C LEU A 183 -11.05 19.81 2.72
N LEU A 184 -9.75 19.56 2.50
CA LEU A 184 -8.96 18.65 3.32
C LEU A 184 -8.65 19.20 4.72
N ASN A 185 -8.69 20.51 4.92
CA ASN A 185 -8.53 21.12 6.26
C ASN A 185 -9.81 21.10 7.10
N LEU A 186 -10.93 20.65 6.56
CA LEU A 186 -12.17 20.50 7.34
C LEU A 186 -11.99 19.40 8.40
N PRO A 187 -12.59 19.56 9.59
CA PRO A 187 -12.62 18.51 10.62
C PRO A 187 -13.16 17.18 10.10
N GLU A 188 -14.11 17.22 9.17
CA GLU A 188 -14.74 16.07 8.53
C GLU A 188 -13.73 15.21 7.76
N ALA A 189 -12.74 15.83 7.11
CA ALA A 189 -11.68 15.10 6.39
C ALA A 189 -10.80 14.31 7.38
N LYS A 190 -10.43 14.94 8.48
CA LYS A 190 -9.69 14.28 9.56
C LYS A 190 -10.50 13.15 10.19
N HIS A 191 -11.74 13.38 10.54
CA HIS A 191 -12.63 12.38 11.12
C HIS A 191 -12.83 11.19 10.17
N LEU A 192 -12.95 11.45 8.86
CA LEU A 192 -13.03 10.38 7.85
C LEU A 192 -11.77 9.51 7.90
N ILE A 193 -10.58 10.11 7.74
CA ILE A 193 -9.32 9.38 7.68
C ILE A 193 -9.01 8.63 8.98
N ASP A 194 -9.28 9.23 10.14
CA ASP A 194 -9.10 8.62 11.46
C ASP A 194 -10.08 7.46 11.71
N GLY A 195 -11.27 7.51 11.13
CA GLY A 195 -12.33 6.50 11.30
C GLY A 195 -12.16 5.24 10.43
N LEU A 196 -11.62 5.40 9.21
CA LEU A 196 -11.49 4.30 8.24
C LEU A 196 -10.66 3.10 8.75
N PRO A 197 -9.55 3.27 9.52
CA PRO A 197 -8.78 2.16 10.07
C PRO A 197 -9.54 1.24 11.04
N SER A 198 -10.66 1.69 11.59
CA SER A 198 -11.53 0.85 12.42
C SER A 198 -12.41 -0.10 11.61
N LEU A 199 -12.58 0.19 10.31
CA LEU A 199 -13.43 -0.56 9.39
C LEU A 199 -12.62 -1.48 8.47
N PHE A 200 -11.38 -1.11 8.12
CA PHE A 200 -10.56 -1.80 7.14
C PHE A 200 -9.21 -2.21 7.71
N ASN A 201 -8.70 -3.38 7.29
CA ASN A 201 -7.36 -3.83 7.65
C ASN A 201 -6.30 -2.92 7.05
N TRP A 202 -6.53 -2.46 5.80
CA TRP A 202 -5.69 -1.49 5.11
C TRP A 202 -6.53 -0.39 4.48
N VAL A 203 -6.12 0.85 4.68
CA VAL A 203 -6.63 2.05 4.01
C VAL A 203 -5.48 2.62 3.17
N ILE A 204 -5.53 2.46 1.87
CA ILE A 204 -4.52 2.94 0.92
C ILE A 204 -5.03 4.23 0.30
N ILE A 205 -4.29 5.31 0.49
CA ILE A 205 -4.68 6.68 0.14
C ILE A 205 -3.80 7.15 -1.01
N ASP A 206 -4.38 7.28 -2.22
CA ASP A 206 -3.72 7.91 -3.37
C ASP A 206 -3.80 9.43 -3.23
N THR A 207 -2.67 10.13 -3.43
CA THR A 207 -2.55 11.57 -3.19
C THR A 207 -1.84 12.29 -4.33
N PRO A 208 -1.93 13.64 -4.44
CA PRO A 208 -1.09 14.40 -5.36
C PRO A 208 0.41 14.25 -5.07
N PRO A 209 1.29 14.64 -6.02
CA PRO A 209 2.73 14.64 -5.79
C PRO A 209 3.15 15.70 -4.75
N LEU A 210 4.12 15.36 -3.87
CA LEU A 210 4.57 16.19 -2.74
C LEU A 210 5.10 17.57 -3.14
N LEU A 211 5.86 17.67 -4.24
CA LEU A 211 6.47 18.93 -4.64
C LEU A 211 5.50 19.87 -5.38
N PHE A 212 4.29 19.42 -5.69
CA PHE A 212 3.32 20.15 -6.50
C PHE A 212 2.03 20.52 -5.75
N ALA A 213 1.77 19.91 -4.60
CA ALA A 213 0.57 20.18 -3.82
C ALA A 213 0.82 19.96 -2.32
N ALA A 214 0.38 20.91 -1.51
CA ALA A 214 0.41 20.79 -0.04
C ALA A 214 -0.54 19.71 0.47
N ASP A 215 -1.50 19.28 -0.34
CA ASP A 215 -2.52 18.28 -0.04
C ASP A 215 -1.89 16.96 0.45
N ALA A 216 -0.86 16.46 -0.26
CA ALA A 216 -0.18 15.22 0.10
C ALA A 216 0.56 15.32 1.44
N ASN A 217 1.14 16.50 1.73
CA ASN A 217 1.81 16.75 2.99
C ASN A 217 0.80 16.76 4.16
N LEU A 218 -0.33 17.43 3.98
CA LEU A 218 -1.42 17.42 4.95
C LEU A 218 -1.94 15.99 5.20
N LEU A 219 -2.24 15.25 4.13
CA LEU A 219 -2.72 13.86 4.22
C LEU A 219 -1.71 12.93 4.93
N SER A 220 -0.40 13.15 4.72
CA SER A 220 0.64 12.39 5.41
C SER A 220 0.62 12.57 6.93
N THR A 221 0.14 13.72 7.42
CA THR A 221 0.01 13.97 8.87
C THR A 221 -1.22 13.29 9.48
N MET A 222 -2.18 12.89 8.67
CA MET A 222 -3.43 12.22 9.10
C MET A 222 -3.34 10.69 8.98
N ALA A 223 -2.36 10.15 8.27
CA ALA A 223 -2.19 8.72 8.08
C ALA A 223 -1.09 8.15 8.97
N HIS A 224 -1.14 6.83 9.23
CA HIS A 224 -0.13 6.16 10.04
C HIS A 224 1.25 6.14 9.37
N ALA A 225 1.30 5.99 8.03
CA ALA A 225 2.56 5.89 7.31
C ALA A 225 2.45 6.39 5.86
N LEU A 226 3.61 6.58 5.22
CA LEU A 226 3.75 7.05 3.85
C LEU A 226 4.73 6.14 3.07
N LEU A 227 4.36 5.79 1.84
CA LEU A 227 5.27 5.25 0.84
C LEU A 227 5.53 6.30 -0.25
N LEU A 228 6.81 6.51 -0.54
CA LEU A 228 7.25 7.41 -1.60
C LEU A 228 7.53 6.60 -2.88
N VAL A 229 6.79 6.86 -3.95
CA VAL A 229 7.00 6.22 -5.26
C VAL A 229 7.95 7.07 -6.08
N VAL A 230 9.01 6.45 -6.60
CA VAL A 230 9.99 7.08 -7.48
C VAL A 230 10.09 6.28 -8.78
N ARG A 231 10.31 6.96 -9.90
CA ARG A 231 10.42 6.33 -11.23
C ARG A 231 11.87 6.31 -11.68
N ILE A 232 12.39 5.12 -12.00
CA ILE A 232 13.74 4.97 -12.56
C ILE A 232 13.86 5.76 -13.88
N GLY A 233 15.00 6.41 -14.06
CA GLY A 233 15.31 7.17 -15.26
C GLY A 233 14.65 8.56 -15.33
N THR A 234 13.76 8.89 -14.38
CA THR A 234 13.05 10.18 -14.38
C THR A 234 13.22 10.92 -13.07
N THR A 235 13.03 10.25 -11.93
CA THR A 235 13.13 10.88 -10.61
C THR A 235 14.60 11.11 -10.24
N THR A 236 14.95 12.37 -9.93
CA THR A 236 16.31 12.74 -9.50
C THR A 236 16.45 12.60 -7.97
N ILE A 237 17.68 12.37 -7.51
CA ILE A 237 17.99 12.34 -6.07
C ILE A 237 17.62 13.69 -5.40
N ASP A 238 17.84 14.79 -6.09
CA ASP A 238 17.47 16.13 -5.60
C ASP A 238 15.96 16.27 -5.39
N SER A 239 15.12 15.78 -6.34
CA SER A 239 13.67 15.79 -6.16
C SER A 239 13.22 14.90 -5.00
N VAL A 240 13.83 13.73 -4.81
CA VAL A 240 13.56 12.86 -3.64
C VAL A 240 13.92 13.59 -2.35
N THR A 241 15.11 14.18 -2.28
CA THR A 241 15.59 14.89 -1.08
C THR A 241 14.67 16.05 -0.72
N ARG A 242 14.27 16.86 -1.73
CA ARG A 242 13.32 17.96 -1.51
C ARG A 242 11.94 17.47 -1.09
N ALA A 243 11.43 16.39 -1.70
CA ALA A 243 10.14 15.82 -1.33
C ALA A 243 10.14 15.32 0.12
N ILE A 244 11.19 14.59 0.54
CA ILE A 244 11.34 14.14 1.92
C ILE A 244 11.47 15.33 2.86
N GLY A 245 12.28 16.34 2.51
CA GLY A 245 12.47 17.55 3.30
C GLY A 245 11.22 18.43 3.43
N SER A 246 10.22 18.25 2.56
CA SER A 246 8.96 19.00 2.62
C SER A 246 7.93 18.37 3.57
N LEU A 247 8.14 17.13 4.04
CA LEU A 247 7.20 16.45 4.91
C LEU A 247 7.22 17.03 6.33
N CYS A 248 6.05 17.32 6.88
CA CYS A 248 5.89 17.82 8.25
C CYS A 248 6.13 16.74 9.30
N GLN A 249 5.94 15.46 8.94
CA GLN A 249 6.16 14.31 9.81
C GLN A 249 7.07 13.29 9.12
N ASN A 250 7.94 12.66 9.90
CA ASN A 250 8.82 11.60 9.38
C ASN A 250 8.17 10.23 9.61
N ASN A 251 7.07 9.98 8.91
CA ASN A 251 6.37 8.69 8.91
C ASN A 251 6.58 7.89 7.60
N ILE A 252 7.71 8.12 6.93
CA ILE A 252 8.08 7.42 5.69
C ILE A 252 8.41 5.97 6.04
N LEU A 253 7.61 5.04 5.52
CA LEU A 253 7.81 3.60 5.68
C LEU A 253 8.86 3.05 4.72
N GLY A 254 8.96 3.66 3.54
CA GLY A 254 9.93 3.26 2.52
C GLY A 254 9.73 3.96 1.19
N ILE A 255 10.57 3.55 0.23
CA ILE A 255 10.53 4.01 -1.15
C ILE A 255 10.20 2.83 -2.06
N VAL A 256 9.22 3.02 -2.94
CA VAL A 256 8.86 2.08 -4.01
C VAL A 256 9.50 2.57 -5.30
N VAL A 257 10.35 1.73 -5.90
CA VAL A 257 11.01 2.03 -7.16
C VAL A 257 10.16 1.46 -8.30
N ASN A 258 9.55 2.35 -9.07
CA ASN A 258 8.67 2.00 -10.20
C ASN A 258 9.41 2.06 -11.54
N ALA A 259 8.85 1.34 -12.54
CA ALA A 259 9.37 1.26 -13.91
C ALA A 259 10.80 0.70 -14.01
N ALA A 260 11.23 -0.13 -13.05
CA ALA A 260 12.48 -0.84 -13.12
C ALA A 260 12.42 -1.92 -14.22
N GLN A 261 13.37 -1.88 -15.16
CA GLN A 261 13.51 -2.95 -16.14
C GLN A 261 14.25 -4.14 -15.52
N LYS A 262 13.83 -5.37 -15.85
CA LYS A 262 14.48 -6.60 -15.31
C LYS A 262 15.99 -6.60 -15.58
N SER A 263 16.43 -6.11 -16.72
CA SER A 263 17.86 -5.98 -17.09
C SER A 263 18.65 -5.06 -16.16
N GLU A 264 18.03 -4.01 -15.63
CA GLU A 264 18.70 -3.07 -14.71
C GLU A 264 18.86 -3.63 -13.30
N LEU A 265 17.89 -4.44 -12.86
CA LEU A 265 17.94 -5.11 -11.56
C LEU A 265 18.93 -6.28 -11.56
N TYR A 266 18.97 -7.06 -12.62
CA TYR A 266 19.83 -8.26 -12.72
C TYR A 266 21.29 -7.91 -13.03
N SER A 267 21.61 -6.83 -13.76
CA SER A 267 22.98 -6.45 -14.08
C SER A 267 23.84 -6.19 -12.84
N LYS A 268 23.26 -5.66 -11.76
CA LYS A 268 23.97 -5.47 -10.48
C LYS A 268 24.12 -6.78 -9.68
N TYR A 269 23.15 -7.68 -9.74
CA TYR A 269 23.23 -8.98 -9.03
C TYR A 269 24.24 -9.93 -9.68
N THR A 270 24.33 -9.94 -11.00
CA THR A 270 25.32 -10.76 -11.73
C THR A 270 26.73 -10.27 -11.46
N TYR A 271 26.94 -8.97 -11.31
CA TYR A 271 28.25 -8.39 -10.96
C TYR A 271 28.71 -8.79 -9.55
N TYR A 272 27.82 -8.88 -8.58
CA TYR A 272 28.17 -9.36 -7.23
C TYR A 272 28.47 -10.86 -7.19
N HIS A 273 27.75 -11.69 -7.91
CA HIS A 273 28.03 -13.14 -7.98
C HIS A 273 29.34 -13.46 -8.67
N SER A 274 29.76 -12.70 -9.69
CA SER A 274 31.07 -12.91 -10.35
C SER A 274 32.25 -12.47 -9.48
N TYR A 275 32.04 -11.58 -8.50
CA TYR A 275 33.10 -11.14 -7.56
C TYR A 275 33.32 -12.11 -6.39
N TYR A 276 32.32 -12.93 -6.06
CA TYR A 276 32.38 -13.90 -4.94
C TYR A 276 32.53 -15.36 -5.39
N ALA A 277 32.44 -15.64 -6.69
CA ALA A 277 32.86 -16.93 -7.23
C ALA A 277 34.38 -16.94 -7.28
N ALA A 278 35.02 -17.50 -6.25
CA ALA A 278 36.46 -17.76 -6.26
C ALA A 278 36.79 -18.70 -7.42
N PRO A 279 37.89 -18.48 -8.12
CA PRO A 279 38.33 -19.45 -9.14
C PRO A 279 38.69 -20.76 -8.44
N GLU A 280 38.00 -21.84 -8.79
CA GLU A 280 38.41 -23.19 -8.45
C GLU A 280 39.73 -23.46 -9.16
N SER A 281 40.79 -23.62 -8.37
CA SER A 281 42.09 -24.11 -8.79
C SER A 281 42.14 -25.63 -8.70
#